data_ead8e2999ecec350ef05ecc92c8fc1db
#
_entry.id   ead8e2999ecec350ef05ecc92c8fc1db
#
_cell.length_a   1.000
_cell.length_b   1.000
_cell.length_c   1.000
_cell.angle_alpha   90.00
_cell.angle_beta   90.00
_cell.angle_gamma   90.00
#
_symmetry.space_group_name_H-M   'P 1'
#
loop_
_entity.id
_entity.type
_entity.pdbx_description
1 polymer ?
#
loop_
_entity_poly.entity_id
_entity_poly.type
_entity_poly.pdbx_seq_one_letter_code
_entity_poly.pdbx_strand_id
1 'polypeptide(L)'
;MKTLFLLLLLFAIPADDCSAQTLPPPFDEHAFERVPPTVVKRLATRFSLGAFAGRFEKTTLGAVREAVGVGTIQHQGDAGGSIYWLCYRRAQHRLWLSSGEIGGPDHRVTEIVEELTGKDTETSTDCAIIPERFAPLVFDGKLHLGMSRLEVVRALGPPSKSEAAQMVYSHDGKLADGFDETAWLILRFREEKLVSMRGGKTTTN
;
A
#
# COMPACT_ATOMS: atom_id res chain seq x y z
N MET A 1 -7.30 -60.67 40.50
CA MET A 1 -6.49 -59.46 40.16
C MET A 1 -6.96 -58.97 38.81
N LYS A 2 -7.65 -57.82 38.74
CA LYS A 2 -8.14 -57.20 37.48
C LYS A 2 -7.24 -55.99 37.21
N THR A 3 -6.41 -56.07 36.17
CA THR A 3 -5.51 -55.00 35.73
C THR A 3 -6.31 -53.99 34.89
N LEU A 4 -6.46 -52.76 35.40
CA LEU A 4 -7.13 -51.66 34.75
C LEU A 4 -6.12 -50.98 33.81
N PHE A 5 -6.30 -51.06 32.48
CA PHE A 5 -5.54 -50.34 31.51
C PHE A 5 -6.10 -48.92 31.35
N LEU A 6 -5.36 -47.93 31.82
CA LEU A 6 -5.71 -46.51 31.67
C LEU A 6 -5.18 -46.04 30.31
N LEU A 7 -6.10 -45.85 29.36
CA LEU A 7 -5.80 -45.31 28.00
C LEU A 7 -5.67 -43.80 28.08
N LEU A 8 -4.43 -43.27 28.07
CA LEU A 8 -4.16 -41.82 27.95
C LEU A 8 -4.41 -41.37 26.49
N LEU A 9 -5.51 -40.70 26.23
CA LEU A 9 -5.76 -39.98 24.97
C LEU A 9 -4.96 -38.66 24.99
N LEU A 10 -3.83 -38.64 24.28
CA LEU A 10 -3.09 -37.42 23.95
C LEU A 10 -3.90 -36.63 22.90
N PHE A 11 -4.60 -35.59 23.33
CA PHE A 11 -5.12 -34.58 22.43
C PHE A 11 -3.95 -33.76 21.87
N ALA A 12 -3.59 -33.99 20.61
CA ALA A 12 -2.74 -33.10 19.85
C ALA A 12 -3.53 -31.79 19.61
N ILE A 13 -3.19 -30.75 20.34
CA ILE A 13 -3.64 -29.39 20.06
C ILE A 13 -3.00 -28.99 18.73
N PRO A 14 -3.76 -28.66 17.67
CA PRO A 14 -3.16 -28.10 16.47
C PRO A 14 -2.42 -26.82 16.90
N ALA A 15 -1.12 -26.73 16.61
CA ALA A 15 -0.38 -25.48 16.70
C ALA A 15 -1.04 -24.55 15.68
N ASP A 16 -1.73 -23.52 16.15
CA ASP A 16 -2.14 -22.41 15.29
C ASP A 16 -0.86 -21.86 14.67
N ASP A 17 -0.70 -22.09 13.36
CA ASP A 17 0.34 -21.46 12.55
C ASP A 17 0.09 -19.95 12.64
N CYS A 18 0.75 -19.29 13.57
CA CYS A 18 0.79 -17.83 13.66
C CYS A 18 1.67 -17.35 12.51
N SER A 19 1.10 -17.39 11.29
CA SER A 19 1.72 -16.84 10.10
C SER A 19 1.93 -15.36 10.34
N ALA A 20 3.18 -14.91 10.39
CA ALA A 20 3.50 -13.50 10.63
C ALA A 20 2.98 -12.66 9.44
N GLN A 21 1.95 -11.86 9.68
CA GLN A 21 1.35 -11.02 8.66
C GLN A 21 2.36 -10.02 8.08
N THR A 22 2.43 -9.95 6.76
CA THR A 22 3.29 -8.97 6.08
C THR A 22 2.60 -7.60 6.08
N LEU A 23 2.94 -6.83 7.11
CA LEU A 23 2.42 -5.47 7.28
C LEU A 23 2.86 -4.54 6.14
N PRO A 24 2.03 -3.54 5.78
CA PRO A 24 2.50 -2.42 4.99
C PRO A 24 3.71 -1.77 5.67
N PRO A 25 4.70 -1.27 4.90
CA PRO A 25 5.81 -0.52 5.48
C PRO A 25 5.28 0.65 6.32
N PRO A 26 5.87 0.94 7.49
CA PRO A 26 5.44 2.05 8.34
C PRO A 26 5.49 3.37 7.57
N PHE A 27 4.59 4.28 7.91
CA PHE A 27 4.57 5.62 7.33
C PHE A 27 5.82 6.39 7.79
N ASP A 28 6.53 6.97 6.83
CA ASP A 28 7.74 7.75 7.09
C ASP A 28 7.35 9.24 7.23
N GLU A 29 7.00 9.64 8.43
CA GLU A 29 6.64 11.05 8.74
C GLU A 29 7.80 12.02 8.44
N HIS A 30 9.05 11.58 8.59
CA HIS A 30 10.24 12.39 8.30
C HIS A 30 10.35 12.76 6.82
N ALA A 31 9.71 11.99 5.93
CA ALA A 31 9.68 12.34 4.51
C ALA A 31 9.05 13.72 4.27
N PHE A 32 8.14 14.15 5.16
CA PHE A 32 7.44 15.44 5.06
C PHE A 32 8.10 16.57 5.84
N GLU A 33 9.16 16.31 6.58
CA GLU A 33 9.91 17.38 7.25
C GLU A 33 10.38 18.43 6.23
N ARG A 34 10.09 19.70 6.52
CA ARG A 34 10.46 20.85 5.66
C ARG A 34 9.91 20.77 4.22
N VAL A 35 8.83 20.02 4.00
CA VAL A 35 8.11 20.09 2.73
C VAL A 35 7.34 21.41 2.71
N PRO A 36 7.56 22.30 1.72
CA PRO A 36 6.77 23.53 1.62
C PRO A 36 5.30 23.18 1.43
N PRO A 37 4.39 23.90 2.11
CA PRO A 37 2.96 23.74 1.84
C PRO A 37 2.70 24.09 0.38
N THR A 38 1.96 23.26 -0.31
CA THR A 38 1.41 23.48 -1.65
C THR A 38 2.42 23.79 -2.74
N VAL A 39 3.05 22.78 -3.31
CA VAL A 39 3.91 22.95 -4.48
C VAL A 39 3.31 22.31 -5.74
N VAL A 40 2.41 21.36 -5.60
CA VAL A 40 1.83 20.64 -6.74
C VAL A 40 0.36 21.02 -6.90
N LYS A 41 -0.01 21.42 -8.09
CA LYS A 41 -1.35 21.89 -8.41
C LYS A 41 -2.45 20.87 -8.08
N ARG A 42 -2.19 19.60 -8.21
CA ARG A 42 -3.05 18.48 -7.83
C ARG A 42 -2.29 17.18 -7.98
N LEU A 43 -2.30 16.35 -6.94
CA LEU A 43 -1.70 15.02 -7.02
C LEU A 43 -2.67 13.97 -7.54
N ALA A 44 -2.06 12.86 -7.96
CA ALA A 44 -2.74 11.67 -8.39
C ALA A 44 -3.75 11.17 -7.36
N THR A 45 -4.97 11.05 -7.79
CA THR A 45 -6.05 10.45 -7.00
C THR A 45 -6.52 9.13 -7.57
N ARG A 46 -5.89 8.69 -8.67
CA ARG A 46 -6.24 7.48 -9.41
C ARG A 46 -5.06 6.53 -9.44
N PHE A 47 -5.37 5.26 -9.46
CA PHE A 47 -4.40 4.19 -9.69
C PHE A 47 -4.97 3.15 -10.63
N SER A 48 -4.12 2.36 -11.27
CA SER A 48 -4.55 1.19 -12.03
C SER A 48 -3.66 -0.01 -11.73
N LEU A 49 -4.27 -1.18 -11.77
CA LEU A 49 -3.63 -2.49 -11.73
C LEU A 49 -4.00 -3.18 -13.05
N GLY A 50 -3.13 -3.06 -14.05
CA GLY A 50 -3.49 -3.48 -15.40
C GLY A 50 -4.76 -2.78 -15.89
N ALA A 51 -5.78 -3.55 -16.25
CA ALA A 51 -7.07 -3.01 -16.70
C ALA A 51 -7.99 -2.52 -15.57
N PHE A 52 -7.71 -2.87 -14.30
CA PHE A 52 -8.50 -2.39 -13.17
C PHE A 52 -8.12 -0.94 -12.85
N ALA A 53 -9.12 -0.05 -12.83
CA ALA A 53 -8.95 1.36 -12.47
C ALA A 53 -9.58 1.64 -11.11
N GLY A 54 -8.81 2.22 -10.21
CA GLY A 54 -9.24 2.60 -8.86
C GLY A 54 -9.00 4.08 -8.56
N ARG A 55 -9.62 4.54 -7.48
CA ARG A 55 -9.48 5.90 -6.95
C ARG A 55 -9.37 5.85 -5.43
N PHE A 56 -8.45 6.63 -4.87
CA PHE A 56 -8.35 6.80 -3.42
C PHE A 56 -9.69 7.28 -2.84
N GLU A 57 -10.02 6.81 -1.65
CA GLU A 57 -11.25 7.10 -0.89
C GLU A 57 -12.59 6.77 -1.59
N LYS A 58 -12.54 6.10 -2.76
CA LYS A 58 -13.72 5.64 -3.49
C LYS A 58 -13.71 4.15 -3.75
N THR A 59 -12.55 3.58 -4.09
CA THR A 59 -12.40 2.14 -4.34
C THR A 59 -12.17 1.43 -3.01
N THR A 60 -12.92 0.36 -2.73
CA THR A 60 -12.77 -0.43 -1.50
C THR A 60 -11.74 -1.55 -1.69
N LEU A 61 -11.13 -2.01 -0.60
CA LEU A 61 -10.28 -3.21 -0.63
C LEU A 61 -11.05 -4.43 -1.15
N GLY A 62 -12.35 -4.54 -0.80
CA GLY A 62 -13.22 -5.59 -1.31
C GLY A 62 -13.34 -5.60 -2.83
N ALA A 63 -13.55 -4.43 -3.44
CA ALA A 63 -13.63 -4.28 -4.90
C ALA A 63 -12.31 -4.64 -5.60
N VAL A 64 -11.17 -4.26 -5.01
CA VAL A 64 -9.85 -4.66 -5.53
C VAL A 64 -9.69 -6.18 -5.48
N ARG A 65 -9.98 -6.81 -4.33
CA ARG A 65 -9.88 -8.26 -4.15
C ARG A 65 -10.79 -9.01 -5.14
N GLU A 66 -12.01 -8.56 -5.33
CA GLU A 66 -12.95 -9.17 -6.27
C GLU A 66 -12.45 -9.08 -7.71
N ALA A 67 -11.97 -7.92 -8.14
CA ALA A 67 -11.44 -7.71 -9.48
C ALA A 67 -10.19 -8.55 -9.74
N VAL A 68 -9.25 -8.60 -8.78
CA VAL A 68 -8.00 -9.37 -8.90
C VAL A 68 -8.27 -10.87 -8.80
N GLY A 69 -9.27 -11.30 -8.02
CA GLY A 69 -9.69 -12.68 -7.84
C GLY A 69 -8.84 -13.48 -6.84
N VAL A 70 -7.84 -12.86 -6.21
CA VAL A 70 -6.98 -13.48 -5.19
C VAL A 70 -6.68 -12.48 -4.07
N GLY A 71 -6.18 -13.00 -2.94
CA GLY A 71 -5.79 -12.22 -1.77
C GLY A 71 -6.83 -12.21 -0.66
N THR A 72 -6.36 -11.95 0.55
CA THR A 72 -7.18 -11.84 1.75
C THR A 72 -7.00 -10.45 2.33
N ILE A 73 -8.08 -9.79 2.71
CA ILE A 73 -8.02 -8.55 3.47
C ILE A 73 -7.52 -8.89 4.86
N GLN A 74 -6.36 -8.40 5.20
CA GLN A 74 -5.72 -8.54 6.49
C GLN A 74 -6.10 -7.35 7.38
N HIS A 75 -5.95 -7.50 8.70
CA HIS A 75 -6.28 -6.47 9.67
C HIS A 75 -5.32 -6.52 10.85
N GLN A 76 -4.96 -5.35 11.35
CA GLN A 76 -4.26 -5.18 12.62
C GLN A 76 -4.78 -3.94 13.32
N GLY A 77 -4.71 -3.97 14.65
CA GLY A 77 -5.14 -2.87 15.52
C GLY A 77 -6.53 -3.10 16.09
N ASP A 78 -6.92 -2.16 16.94
CA ASP A 78 -8.22 -2.08 17.62
C ASP A 78 -8.83 -0.69 17.48
N ALA A 79 -9.83 -0.39 18.28
CA ALA A 79 -10.53 0.89 18.24
C ALA A 79 -9.55 2.08 18.40
N GLY A 80 -9.40 2.88 17.37
CA GLY A 80 -8.55 4.07 17.34
C GLY A 80 -7.19 3.88 16.63
N GLY A 81 -6.92 2.71 16.03
CA GLY A 81 -5.66 2.43 15.35
C GLY A 81 -5.73 1.27 14.37
N SER A 82 -6.92 0.99 13.83
CA SER A 82 -7.12 -0.13 12.89
C SER A 82 -6.60 0.17 11.50
N ILE A 83 -5.84 -0.77 10.94
CA ILE A 83 -5.45 -0.78 9.54
C ILE A 83 -5.89 -2.09 8.88
N TYR A 84 -6.47 -1.98 7.70
CA TYR A 84 -6.84 -3.09 6.83
C TYR A 84 -6.02 -3.02 5.56
N TRP A 85 -5.56 -4.17 5.02
CA TRP A 85 -4.79 -4.15 3.79
C TRP A 85 -4.93 -5.41 2.96
N LEU A 86 -4.63 -5.27 1.67
CA LEU A 86 -4.32 -6.34 0.74
C LEU A 86 -2.83 -6.31 0.47
N CYS A 87 -2.19 -7.48 0.49
CA CYS A 87 -0.80 -7.64 0.09
C CYS A 87 -0.72 -8.52 -1.16
N TYR A 88 -0.02 -8.04 -2.19
CA TYR A 88 0.27 -8.77 -3.40
C TYR A 88 1.77 -8.83 -3.66
N ARG A 89 2.22 -9.90 -4.30
CA ARG A 89 3.60 -10.07 -4.75
C ARG A 89 3.67 -10.57 -6.18
N ARG A 90 4.70 -10.17 -6.90
CA ARG A 90 5.04 -10.68 -8.23
C ARG A 90 6.52 -10.46 -8.50
N ALA A 91 7.28 -11.54 -8.76
CA ALA A 91 8.74 -11.48 -8.86
C ALA A 91 9.33 -10.68 -7.68
N GLN A 92 10.08 -9.63 -7.95
CA GLN A 92 10.66 -8.75 -6.94
C GLN A 92 9.75 -7.58 -6.53
N HIS A 93 8.49 -7.54 -6.99
CA HIS A 93 7.53 -6.51 -6.63
C HIS A 93 6.67 -6.95 -5.44
N ARG A 94 6.49 -6.05 -4.50
CA ARG A 94 5.51 -6.18 -3.43
C ARG A 94 4.61 -4.95 -3.43
N LEU A 95 3.32 -5.18 -3.30
CA LEU A 95 2.29 -4.17 -3.39
C LEU A 95 1.33 -4.30 -2.21
N TRP A 96 1.11 -3.20 -1.50
CA TRP A 96 0.08 -3.09 -0.48
C TRP A 96 -0.94 -2.03 -0.91
N LEU A 97 -2.21 -2.34 -0.70
CA LEU A 97 -3.30 -1.38 -0.73
C LEU A 97 -3.89 -1.37 0.68
N SER A 98 -3.91 -0.22 1.33
CA SER A 98 -4.36 -0.11 2.72
C SER A 98 -5.48 0.89 2.91
N SER A 99 -6.25 0.65 3.98
CA SER A 99 -7.33 1.46 4.47
C SER A 99 -7.14 1.65 5.97
N GLY A 100 -6.83 2.86 6.39
CA GLY A 100 -6.89 3.24 7.80
C GLY A 100 -8.32 3.64 8.20
N GLU A 101 -8.48 4.24 9.36
CA GLU A 101 -9.77 4.68 9.90
C GLU A 101 -10.54 5.61 8.97
N ILE A 102 -9.84 6.51 8.27
CA ILE A 102 -10.43 7.44 7.30
C ILE A 102 -11.08 6.69 6.12
N GLY A 103 -10.66 5.47 5.83
CA GLY A 103 -11.29 4.61 4.82
C GLY A 103 -12.71 4.19 5.15
N GLY A 104 -13.11 4.36 6.42
CA GLY A 104 -14.44 4.04 6.92
C GLY A 104 -14.78 2.55 6.90
N PRO A 105 -16.04 2.19 7.22
CA PRO A 105 -16.46 0.79 7.37
C PRO A 105 -16.38 -0.04 6.07
N ASP A 106 -16.36 0.63 4.93
CA ASP A 106 -16.20 -0.01 3.62
C ASP A 106 -14.74 -0.33 3.27
N HIS A 107 -13.78 0.06 4.13
CA HIS A 107 -12.34 -0.08 3.90
C HIS A 107 -11.90 0.48 2.56
N ARG A 108 -12.19 1.78 2.33
CA ARG A 108 -11.76 2.47 1.11
C ARG A 108 -10.25 2.63 1.10
N VAL A 109 -9.63 2.42 -0.03
CA VAL A 109 -8.19 2.56 -0.21
C VAL A 109 -7.79 4.03 0.05
N THR A 110 -6.97 4.23 1.08
CA THR A 110 -6.42 5.54 1.45
C THR A 110 -4.95 5.65 1.12
N GLU A 111 -4.25 4.52 1.01
CA GLU A 111 -2.83 4.47 0.70
C GLU A 111 -2.47 3.24 -0.13
N ILE A 112 -1.47 3.39 -0.99
CA ILE A 112 -0.88 2.30 -1.78
C ILE A 112 0.63 2.42 -1.71
N VAL A 113 1.30 1.29 -1.48
CA VAL A 113 2.76 1.17 -1.51
C VAL A 113 3.13 0.09 -2.52
N GLU A 114 4.03 0.39 -3.45
CA GLU A 114 4.70 -0.61 -4.27
C GLU A 114 6.22 -0.45 -4.14
N GLU A 115 6.92 -1.54 -3.94
CA GLU A 115 8.38 -1.54 -3.83
C GLU A 115 9.04 -2.74 -4.53
N LEU A 116 10.28 -2.55 -4.95
CA LEU A 116 11.16 -3.63 -5.35
C LEU A 116 11.82 -4.23 -4.11
N THR A 117 11.53 -5.47 -3.83
CA THR A 117 12.15 -6.25 -2.75
C THR A 117 13.47 -6.86 -3.22
N GLY A 118 14.42 -7.05 -2.30
CA GLY A 118 15.64 -7.83 -2.58
C GLY A 118 15.33 -9.30 -2.86
N LYS A 119 16.28 -10.02 -3.45
CA LYS A 119 16.15 -11.45 -3.80
C LYS A 119 15.82 -12.36 -2.60
N ASP A 120 16.16 -11.94 -1.39
CA ASP A 120 16.01 -12.73 -0.17
C ASP A 120 14.62 -12.60 0.49
N THR A 121 13.73 -11.77 -0.05
CA THR A 121 12.39 -11.50 0.52
C THR A 121 11.28 -12.36 -0.08
N GLU A 122 11.61 -13.40 -0.84
CA GLU A 122 10.61 -14.28 -1.52
C GLU A 122 9.79 -15.15 -0.55
N THR A 123 10.18 -15.25 0.72
CA THR A 123 9.61 -16.21 1.69
C THR A 123 8.33 -15.75 2.40
N SER A 124 7.86 -14.53 2.20
CA SER A 124 6.58 -14.11 2.80
C SER A 124 5.41 -14.78 2.08
N THR A 125 4.81 -15.78 2.73
CA THR A 125 3.65 -16.53 2.21
C THR A 125 2.35 -15.74 2.26
N ASP A 126 2.31 -14.62 2.98
CA ASP A 126 1.09 -13.88 3.29
C ASP A 126 0.61 -12.94 2.19
N CYS A 127 1.50 -12.61 1.23
CA CYS A 127 1.13 -11.82 0.07
C CYS A 127 0.71 -12.72 -1.08
N ALA A 128 -0.50 -12.57 -1.57
CA ALA A 128 -1.01 -13.33 -2.70
C ALA A 128 -0.23 -13.03 -3.98
N ILE A 129 -0.02 -14.04 -4.82
CA ILE A 129 0.58 -13.81 -6.15
C ILE A 129 -0.44 -13.12 -7.03
N ILE A 130 -0.15 -11.87 -7.42
CA ILE A 130 -1.03 -11.12 -8.32
C ILE A 130 -0.91 -11.67 -9.75
N PRO A 131 -2.04 -11.93 -10.45
CA PRO A 131 -2.00 -12.35 -11.84
C PRO A 131 -1.37 -11.27 -12.74
N GLU A 132 -0.65 -11.72 -13.78
CA GLU A 132 0.14 -10.83 -14.65
C GLU A 132 -0.66 -9.68 -15.28
N ARG A 133 -1.92 -9.94 -15.65
CA ARG A 133 -2.82 -8.95 -16.23
C ARG A 133 -3.11 -7.73 -15.33
N PHE A 134 -2.79 -7.81 -14.03
CA PHE A 134 -2.96 -6.73 -13.07
C PHE A 134 -1.67 -5.99 -12.72
N ALA A 135 -0.59 -6.24 -13.42
CA ALA A 135 0.67 -5.52 -13.27
C ALA A 135 0.94 -4.66 -14.52
N PRO A 136 1.70 -3.58 -14.40
CA PRO A 136 2.19 -2.95 -13.16
C PRO A 136 1.14 -2.10 -12.44
N LEU A 137 1.44 -1.66 -11.20
CA LEU A 137 0.75 -0.52 -10.59
C LEU A 137 1.15 0.75 -11.35
N VAL A 138 0.16 1.57 -11.66
CA VAL A 138 0.39 2.88 -12.29
C VAL A 138 -0.45 3.95 -11.60
N PHE A 139 0.17 5.04 -11.16
CA PHE A 139 -0.54 6.21 -10.67
C PHE A 139 -0.85 7.19 -11.80
N ASP A 140 -2.09 7.66 -11.87
CA ASP A 140 -2.62 8.62 -12.86
C ASP A 140 -2.25 8.29 -14.33
N GLY A 141 -2.10 7.00 -14.64
CA GLY A 141 -1.76 6.52 -15.98
C GLY A 141 -0.32 6.85 -16.42
N LYS A 142 0.55 7.27 -15.51
CA LYS A 142 1.89 7.77 -15.86
C LYS A 142 3.02 7.20 -15.01
N LEU A 143 2.86 7.16 -13.68
CA LEU A 143 3.92 6.85 -12.76
C LEU A 143 3.96 5.36 -12.44
N HIS A 144 5.13 4.71 -12.64
CA HIS A 144 5.37 3.31 -12.33
C HIS A 144 6.83 3.08 -11.90
N LEU A 145 7.11 1.95 -11.24
CA LEU A 145 8.47 1.58 -10.88
C LEU A 145 9.38 1.43 -12.11
N GLY A 146 10.67 1.68 -11.93
CA GLY A 146 11.69 1.66 -12.98
C GLY A 146 11.89 2.97 -13.74
N MET A 147 10.99 3.96 -13.59
CA MET A 147 11.18 5.29 -14.17
C MET A 147 12.45 5.95 -13.60
N SER A 148 13.14 6.73 -14.44
CA SER A 148 14.20 7.63 -13.98
C SER A 148 13.60 8.88 -13.31
N ARG A 149 14.44 9.58 -12.52
CA ARG A 149 14.05 10.87 -11.91
C ARG A 149 13.55 11.86 -12.95
N LEU A 150 14.22 11.94 -14.09
CA LEU A 150 13.83 12.87 -15.15
C LEU A 150 12.46 12.51 -15.75
N GLU A 151 12.16 11.23 -15.95
CA GLU A 151 10.85 10.77 -16.42
C GLU A 151 9.76 11.09 -15.40
N VAL A 152 10.02 10.90 -14.10
CA VAL A 152 9.09 11.29 -13.03
C VAL A 152 8.80 12.78 -13.07
N VAL A 153 9.83 13.64 -13.14
CA VAL A 153 9.65 15.10 -13.21
C VAL A 153 8.91 15.53 -14.48
N ARG A 154 9.15 14.86 -15.61
CA ARG A 154 8.39 15.12 -16.84
C ARG A 154 6.92 14.75 -16.72
N ALA A 155 6.62 13.69 -15.97
CA ALA A 155 5.25 13.20 -15.77
C ALA A 155 4.45 14.04 -14.78
N LEU A 156 5.07 14.46 -13.66
CA LEU A 156 4.40 15.09 -12.52
C LEU A 156 4.73 16.57 -12.33
N GLY A 157 5.78 17.08 -13.00
CA GLY A 157 6.35 18.38 -12.72
C GLY A 157 7.39 18.35 -11.59
N PRO A 158 7.85 19.52 -11.10
CA PRO A 158 8.81 19.58 -10.02
C PRO A 158 8.22 19.05 -8.71
N PRO A 159 9.01 18.30 -7.90
CA PRO A 159 8.55 17.81 -6.60
C PRO A 159 8.48 18.94 -5.57
N SER A 160 7.69 18.72 -4.52
CA SER A 160 7.65 19.57 -3.33
C SER A 160 8.98 19.57 -2.58
N LYS A 161 9.66 18.41 -2.54
CA LYS A 161 10.98 18.22 -1.94
C LYS A 161 11.76 17.17 -2.75
N SER A 162 13.05 17.40 -2.96
CA SER A 162 13.93 16.46 -3.65
C SER A 162 15.25 16.31 -2.90
N GLU A 163 15.60 15.07 -2.60
CA GLU A 163 16.85 14.63 -1.96
C GLU A 163 17.54 13.56 -2.82
N ALA A 164 18.78 13.19 -2.45
CA ALA A 164 19.57 12.24 -3.24
C ALA A 164 18.83 10.90 -3.50
N ALA A 165 18.12 10.35 -2.52
CA ALA A 165 17.43 9.06 -2.63
C ALA A 165 15.91 9.18 -2.76
N GLN A 166 15.33 10.39 -2.66
CA GLN A 166 13.88 10.56 -2.51
C GLN A 166 13.35 11.81 -3.19
N MET A 167 12.13 11.72 -3.70
CA MET A 167 11.29 12.85 -4.07
C MET A 167 9.97 12.76 -3.32
N VAL A 168 9.48 13.91 -2.86
CA VAL A 168 8.17 14.05 -2.23
C VAL A 168 7.33 15.02 -3.02
N TYR A 169 6.13 14.61 -3.32
CA TYR A 169 5.07 15.46 -3.85
C TYR A 169 3.97 15.53 -2.80
N SER A 170 3.54 16.72 -2.45
CA SER A 170 2.45 16.96 -1.50
C SER A 170 1.49 18.00 -2.05
N HIS A 171 0.22 17.80 -1.79
CA HIS A 171 -0.86 18.72 -2.13
C HIS A 171 -1.80 18.81 -0.93
N ASP A 172 -1.99 20.03 -0.45
CA ASP A 172 -3.02 20.36 0.51
C ASP A 172 -4.02 21.32 -0.13
N GLY A 173 -5.29 21.07 0.04
CA GLY A 173 -6.35 21.86 -0.55
C GLY A 173 -7.64 21.79 0.24
N LYS A 174 -8.59 22.66 -0.15
CA LYS A 174 -9.97 22.59 0.34
C LYS A 174 -10.89 22.12 -0.79
N LEU A 175 -11.80 21.24 -0.45
CA LEU A 175 -12.89 20.84 -1.33
C LEU A 175 -14.01 21.88 -1.28
N ALA A 176 -14.89 21.86 -2.28
CA ALA A 176 -16.01 22.80 -2.39
C ALA A 176 -17.00 22.72 -1.22
N ASP A 177 -17.06 21.60 -0.53
CA ASP A 177 -17.86 21.33 0.66
C ASP A 177 -17.18 21.75 1.98
N GLY A 178 -15.96 22.31 1.89
CA GLY A 178 -15.20 22.84 3.03
C GLY A 178 -14.24 21.84 3.68
N PHE A 179 -14.25 20.58 3.28
CA PHE A 179 -13.32 19.58 3.79
C PHE A 179 -11.88 19.86 3.35
N ASP A 180 -10.92 19.54 4.18
CA ASP A 180 -9.50 19.58 3.85
C ASP A 180 -9.10 18.27 3.11
N GLU A 181 -8.39 18.44 1.99
CA GLU A 181 -7.86 17.33 1.19
C GLU A 181 -6.33 17.36 1.26
N THR A 182 -5.71 16.28 1.72
CA THR A 182 -4.27 16.07 1.63
C THR A 182 -3.99 14.87 0.73
N ALA A 183 -3.12 15.05 -0.25
CA ALA A 183 -2.63 13.96 -1.10
C ALA A 183 -1.11 14.01 -1.18
N TRP A 184 -0.49 12.82 -1.28
CA TRP A 184 0.97 12.73 -1.29
C TRP A 184 1.49 11.59 -2.17
N LEU A 185 2.75 11.76 -2.61
CA LEU A 185 3.58 10.71 -3.19
C LEU A 185 4.98 10.80 -2.58
N ILE A 186 5.48 9.68 -2.08
CA ILE A 186 6.88 9.50 -1.66
C ILE A 186 7.51 8.52 -2.63
N LEU A 187 8.54 8.95 -3.33
CA LEU A 187 9.20 8.22 -4.39
C LEU A 187 10.66 7.99 -4.01
N ARG A 188 11.07 6.72 -3.87
CA ARG A 188 12.46 6.37 -3.52
C ARG A 188 13.20 5.82 -4.72
N PHE A 189 14.44 6.28 -4.88
CA PHE A 189 15.31 5.94 -6.00
C PHE A 189 16.54 5.19 -5.53
N ARG A 190 16.98 4.25 -6.35
CA ARG A 190 18.27 3.60 -6.27
C ARG A 190 18.87 3.61 -7.68
N GLU A 191 20.15 4.07 -7.80
CA GLU A 191 20.83 4.16 -9.11
C GLU A 191 19.94 4.89 -10.15
N GLU A 192 19.40 6.05 -9.74
CA GLU A 192 18.51 6.89 -10.56
C GLU A 192 17.20 6.22 -11.04
N LYS A 193 16.90 5.01 -10.58
CA LYS A 193 15.67 4.30 -10.91
C LYS A 193 14.70 4.29 -9.73
N LEU A 194 13.43 4.52 -10.00
CA LEU A 194 12.35 4.46 -9.05
C LEU A 194 12.15 3.02 -8.58
N VAL A 195 12.42 2.76 -7.30
CA VAL A 195 12.36 1.43 -6.68
C VAL A 195 11.26 1.29 -5.63
N SER A 196 10.69 2.41 -5.19
CA SER A 196 9.53 2.40 -4.29
C SER A 196 8.65 3.61 -4.55
N MET A 197 7.35 3.38 -4.56
CA MET A 197 6.30 4.39 -4.67
C MET A 197 5.34 4.22 -3.52
N ARG A 198 5.08 5.29 -2.79
CA ARG A 198 4.02 5.37 -1.79
C ARG A 198 3.12 6.54 -2.12
N GLY A 199 1.86 6.29 -2.33
CA GLY A 199 0.88 7.33 -2.62
C GLY A 199 -0.35 7.19 -1.77
N GLY A 200 -0.91 8.31 -1.36
CA GLY A 200 -2.11 8.31 -0.55
C GLY A 200 -2.88 9.60 -0.66
N LYS A 201 -4.09 9.54 -0.11
CA LYS A 201 -5.01 10.65 -0.02
C LYS A 201 -5.87 10.52 1.23
N THR A 202 -6.07 11.64 1.92
CA THR A 202 -7.03 11.78 3.02
C THR A 202 -7.87 13.03 2.85
N THR A 203 -9.16 12.90 3.20
CA THR A 203 -10.10 14.01 3.28
C THR A 203 -10.62 14.07 4.70
N THR A 204 -10.47 15.22 5.36
CA THR A 204 -10.83 15.44 6.78
C THR A 204 -11.66 16.71 6.94
N ASN A 205 -12.44 16.77 8.04
CA ASN A 205 -13.20 17.95 8.47
C ASN A 205 -12.29 18.96 9.18
#